data_2bb373480d85ff87cd6c9351fe948286
#
_entry.id   2bb373480d85ff87cd6c9351fe948286
#
_cell.length_a   1.000
_cell.length_b   1.000
_cell.length_c   1.000
_cell.angle_alpha   90.00
_cell.angle_beta   90.00
_cell.angle_gamma   90.00
#
_symmetry.space_group_name_H-M   'P 1'
#
loop_
_entity.id
_entity.type
_entity.pdbx_description
1 polymer ?
#
loop_
_entity_poly.entity_id
_entity_poly.type
_entity_poly.pdbx_seq_one_letter_code
_entity_poly.pdbx_strand_id
1 'polypeptide(L)'
;DCLLLVDVNNIYVSSVNHGFDPLTYLHALPAHRVQQIHLAGHSDNGDHIIDTHDHPVAQPVWDLYAQACQRFGAVAAMIERDDHIPPLAELLDEMATARRIAAQHMASPEPVNAAVMPLTPAVDPLPLAAVQRHFADQVLADALPPGTSDGPVTGRLPIYHHAYRA
;
A
#
# COMPACT_ATOMS: atom_id res chain seq x y z
N ASP A 1 2.64 13.28 -13.17
CA ASP A 1 2.60 13.57 -11.73
C ASP A 1 1.80 12.48 -11.03
N CYS A 2 2.46 11.64 -10.20
CA CYS A 2 1.78 10.67 -9.34
C CYS A 2 2.11 10.92 -7.87
N LEU A 3 1.24 10.47 -7.00
CA LEU A 3 1.45 10.40 -5.57
C LEU A 3 2.07 9.03 -5.23
N LEU A 4 2.68 8.92 -4.06
CA LEU A 4 3.37 7.72 -3.62
C LEU A 4 2.64 7.08 -2.43
N LEU A 5 2.50 5.78 -2.52
CA LEU A 5 2.31 4.89 -1.39
C LEU A 5 3.70 4.36 -1.02
N VAL A 6 4.05 4.40 0.26
CA VAL A 6 5.33 3.93 0.78
C VAL A 6 5.08 2.74 1.68
N ASP A 7 5.55 1.58 1.28
CA ASP A 7 5.56 0.40 2.14
C ASP A 7 6.86 0.35 2.94
N VAL A 8 6.74 0.54 4.26
CA VAL A 8 7.89 0.59 5.17
C VAL A 8 8.47 -0.80 5.41
N ASN A 9 7.62 -1.85 5.41
CA ASN A 9 8.11 -3.22 5.53
C ASN A 9 8.93 -3.62 4.30
N ASN A 10 8.47 -3.27 3.09
CA ASN A 10 9.20 -3.54 1.85
C ASN A 10 10.58 -2.85 1.83
N ILE A 11 10.67 -1.59 2.30
CA ILE A 11 11.95 -0.89 2.43
C ILE A 11 12.86 -1.65 3.40
N TYR A 12 12.34 -2.06 4.56
CA TYR A 12 13.09 -2.81 5.55
C TYR A 12 13.59 -4.15 4.98
N VAL A 13 12.70 -4.96 4.42
CA VAL A 13 13.02 -6.26 3.80
C VAL A 13 14.10 -6.10 2.73
N SER A 14 13.93 -5.12 1.84
CA SER A 14 14.91 -4.85 0.79
C SER A 14 16.27 -4.43 1.37
N SER A 15 16.28 -3.63 2.44
CA SER A 15 17.51 -3.16 3.07
C SER A 15 18.31 -4.30 3.69
N VAL A 16 17.63 -5.24 4.35
CA VAL A 16 18.27 -6.44 4.93
C VAL A 16 18.84 -7.34 3.83
N ASN A 17 18.03 -7.65 2.82
CA ASN A 17 18.43 -8.58 1.77
C ASN A 17 19.55 -8.05 0.85
N HIS A 18 19.63 -6.72 0.68
CA HIS A 18 20.59 -6.09 -0.23
C HIS A 18 21.67 -5.28 0.47
N GLY A 19 21.66 -5.20 1.81
CA GLY A 19 22.71 -4.58 2.61
C GLY A 19 22.83 -3.06 2.45
N PHE A 20 21.72 -2.33 2.28
CA PHE A 20 21.71 -0.88 2.24
C PHE A 20 21.03 -0.28 3.48
N ASP A 21 21.31 1.01 3.75
CA ASP A 21 20.67 1.74 4.84
C ASP A 21 19.23 2.16 4.48
N PRO A 22 18.19 1.66 5.18
CA PRO A 22 16.80 1.99 4.91
C PRO A 22 16.48 3.47 5.15
N LEU A 23 17.21 4.16 6.02
CA LEU A 23 17.01 5.59 6.27
C LEU A 23 17.46 6.42 5.07
N THR A 24 18.58 6.05 4.45
CA THR A 24 19.05 6.70 3.21
C THR A 24 17.99 6.57 2.12
N TYR A 25 17.38 5.39 1.96
CA TYR A 25 16.28 5.20 1.00
C TYR A 25 15.07 6.08 1.35
N LEU A 26 14.62 6.04 2.61
CA LEU A 26 13.47 6.80 3.08
C LEU A 26 13.66 8.31 2.86
N HIS A 27 14.86 8.83 3.13
CA HIS A 27 15.18 10.25 2.97
C HIS A 27 15.27 10.69 1.50
N ALA A 28 15.54 9.78 0.58
CA ALA A 28 15.56 10.07 -0.85
C ALA A 28 14.16 10.26 -1.45
N LEU A 29 13.11 9.78 -0.78
CA LEU A 29 11.73 9.92 -1.26
C LEU A 29 11.26 11.39 -1.19
N PRO A 30 10.55 11.87 -2.22
CA PRO A 30 10.00 13.24 -2.22
C PRO A 30 8.82 13.33 -1.24
N ALA A 31 9.04 13.89 -0.04
CA ALA A 31 8.09 13.91 1.05
C ALA A 31 6.70 14.46 0.66
N HIS A 32 6.66 15.49 -0.19
CA HIS A 32 5.42 16.12 -0.65
C HIS A 32 4.56 15.21 -1.57
N ARG A 33 5.10 14.09 -2.01
CA ARG A 33 4.40 13.11 -2.86
C ARG A 33 3.83 11.92 -2.05
N VAL A 34 4.32 11.68 -0.85
CA VAL A 34 3.87 10.56 -0.02
C VAL A 34 2.50 10.87 0.55
N GLN A 35 1.53 10.00 0.26
CA GLN A 35 0.12 10.17 0.69
C GLN A 35 -0.39 9.00 1.53
N GLN A 36 0.28 7.87 1.47
CA GLN A 36 -0.08 6.70 2.23
C GLN A 36 1.17 5.90 2.61
N ILE A 37 1.12 5.32 3.81
CA ILE A 37 2.16 4.42 4.32
C ILE A 37 1.50 3.07 4.60
N HIS A 38 2.14 1.99 4.11
CA HIS A 38 1.80 0.62 4.49
C HIS A 38 2.79 0.11 5.53
N LEU A 39 2.25 -0.66 6.48
CA LEU A 39 2.96 -1.34 7.55
C LEU A 39 2.53 -2.80 7.55
N ALA A 40 3.48 -3.69 7.52
CA ALA A 40 3.24 -5.13 7.49
C ALA A 40 4.34 -5.89 8.24
N GLY A 41 4.13 -7.17 8.43
CA GLY A 41 5.16 -8.10 8.87
C GLY A 41 5.81 -8.84 7.70
N HIS A 42 6.82 -9.63 7.99
CA HIS A 42 7.58 -10.40 7.02
C HIS A 42 8.01 -11.74 7.62
N SER A 43 8.31 -12.70 6.75
CA SER A 43 8.87 -14.00 7.14
C SER A 43 10.40 -13.94 7.15
N ASP A 44 11.01 -14.52 8.18
CA ASP A 44 12.48 -14.65 8.30
C ASP A 44 12.89 -16.11 8.04
N ASN A 45 13.66 -16.33 6.98
CA ASN A 45 14.20 -17.64 6.58
C ASN A 45 15.67 -17.84 7.01
N GLY A 46 16.22 -16.92 7.78
CA GLY A 46 17.56 -16.99 8.33
C GLY A 46 18.64 -16.39 7.43
N ASP A 47 18.68 -16.73 6.16
CA ASP A 47 19.62 -16.19 5.17
C ASP A 47 19.03 -15.01 4.36
N HIS A 48 17.72 -14.89 4.34
CA HIS A 48 16.98 -13.78 3.73
C HIS A 48 15.60 -13.64 4.39
N ILE A 49 14.99 -12.48 4.23
CA ILE A 49 13.61 -12.22 4.69
C ILE A 49 12.70 -11.94 3.50
N ILE A 50 11.42 -12.30 3.63
CA ILE A 50 10.43 -12.18 2.55
C ILE A 50 9.29 -11.28 3.02
N ASP A 51 8.90 -10.35 2.18
CA ASP A 51 7.80 -9.39 2.38
C ASP A 51 6.44 -10.10 2.19
N THR A 52 6.07 -10.92 3.16
CA THR A 52 4.92 -11.84 3.08
C THR A 52 3.62 -11.25 3.61
N HIS A 53 3.68 -10.20 4.42
CA HIS A 53 2.53 -9.57 5.09
C HIS A 53 1.66 -10.56 5.91
N ASP A 54 2.26 -11.64 6.41
CA ASP A 54 1.58 -12.71 7.13
C ASP A 54 1.89 -12.74 8.64
N HIS A 55 2.77 -11.86 9.11
CA HIS A 55 3.20 -11.73 10.50
C HIS A 55 2.84 -10.35 11.08
N PRO A 56 2.84 -10.20 12.42
CA PRO A 56 2.80 -8.89 13.07
C PRO A 56 3.92 -7.98 12.59
N VAL A 57 3.66 -6.68 12.62
CA VAL A 57 4.68 -5.68 12.29
C VAL A 57 5.86 -5.79 13.25
N ALA A 58 7.05 -6.05 12.71
CA ALA A 58 8.27 -6.26 13.48
C ALA A 58 8.80 -4.94 14.06
N GLN A 59 9.53 -5.02 15.20
CA GLN A 59 10.07 -3.82 15.88
C GLN A 59 10.93 -2.94 14.95
N PRO A 60 11.84 -3.48 14.12
CA PRO A 60 12.62 -2.63 13.21
C PRO A 60 11.75 -1.88 12.18
N VAL A 61 10.61 -2.45 11.78
CA VAL A 61 9.65 -1.76 10.88
C VAL A 61 8.94 -0.63 11.64
N TRP A 62 8.58 -0.82 12.92
CA TRP A 62 8.07 0.25 13.76
C TRP A 62 9.07 1.40 13.94
N ASP A 63 10.36 1.06 14.13
CA ASP A 63 11.42 2.05 14.27
C ASP A 63 11.61 2.86 12.98
N LEU A 64 11.55 2.20 11.84
CA LEU A 64 11.60 2.87 10.53
C LEU A 64 10.33 3.71 10.26
N TYR A 65 9.17 3.24 10.72
CA TYR A 65 7.93 4.02 10.66
C TYR A 65 7.98 5.30 11.49
N ALA A 66 8.62 5.27 12.65
CA ALA A 66 8.87 6.48 13.44
C ALA A 66 9.67 7.53 12.65
N GLN A 67 10.69 7.11 11.91
CA GLN A 67 11.46 7.98 11.01
C GLN A 67 10.61 8.49 9.83
N ALA A 68 9.74 7.62 9.29
CA ALA A 68 8.80 8.02 8.24
C ALA A 68 7.83 9.11 8.73
N CYS A 69 7.30 8.98 9.96
CA CYS A 69 6.45 10.01 10.59
C CYS A 69 7.18 11.35 10.75
N GLN A 70 8.45 11.35 11.16
CA GLN A 70 9.26 12.56 11.24
C GLN A 70 9.49 13.19 9.86
N ARG A 71 9.70 12.37 8.84
CA ARG A 71 10.04 12.80 7.49
C ARG A 71 8.84 13.29 6.70
N PHE A 72 7.72 12.58 6.78
CA PHE A 72 6.54 12.81 5.93
C PHE A 72 5.40 13.55 6.65
N GLY A 73 5.43 13.62 7.99
CA GLY A 73 4.38 14.25 8.78
C GLY A 73 3.09 13.44 8.82
N ALA A 74 1.95 14.14 8.80
CA ALA A 74 0.62 13.55 8.94
C ALA A 74 0.15 12.84 7.66
N VAL A 75 0.69 11.66 7.42
CA VAL A 75 0.32 10.78 6.30
C VAL A 75 -0.52 9.61 6.83
N ALA A 76 -1.56 9.23 6.10
CA ALA A 76 -2.38 8.08 6.46
C ALA A 76 -1.53 6.79 6.47
N ALA A 77 -1.67 5.98 7.53
CA ALA A 77 -1.01 4.69 7.63
C ALA A 77 -2.05 3.57 7.69
N MET A 78 -1.74 2.43 7.07
CA MET A 78 -2.55 1.22 7.05
C MET A 78 -1.70 0.03 7.47
N ILE A 79 -2.27 -0.84 8.32
CA ILE A 79 -1.72 -2.17 8.59
C ILE A 79 -2.22 -3.10 7.50
N GLU A 80 -1.31 -3.78 6.82
CA GLU A 80 -1.64 -4.77 5.80
C GLU A 80 -1.33 -6.18 6.32
N ARG A 81 -2.29 -7.08 6.13
CA ARG A 81 -2.19 -8.47 6.52
C ARG A 81 -2.85 -9.33 5.44
N ASP A 82 -2.04 -10.02 4.62
CA ASP A 82 -2.49 -10.75 3.44
C ASP A 82 -2.77 -12.22 3.72
N ASP A 83 -2.10 -12.80 4.73
CA ASP A 83 -2.30 -14.17 5.18
C ASP A 83 -2.22 -14.25 6.71
N HIS A 84 -2.54 -15.42 7.28
CA HIS A 84 -2.58 -15.64 8.72
C HIS A 84 -3.33 -14.52 9.46
N ILE A 85 -4.51 -14.15 8.91
CA ILE A 85 -5.31 -13.03 9.41
C ILE A 85 -5.65 -13.26 10.90
N PRO A 86 -5.16 -12.41 11.81
CA PRO A 86 -5.37 -12.59 13.24
C PRO A 86 -6.78 -12.13 13.64
N PRO A 87 -7.22 -12.40 14.88
CA PRO A 87 -8.39 -11.78 15.44
C PRO A 87 -8.35 -10.25 15.33
N LEU A 88 -9.51 -9.63 15.09
CA LEU A 88 -9.60 -8.16 14.90
C LEU A 88 -8.95 -7.36 16.03
N ALA A 89 -8.99 -7.86 17.26
CA ALA A 89 -8.37 -7.19 18.42
C ALA A 89 -6.87 -6.96 18.22
N GLU A 90 -6.14 -7.94 17.67
CA GLU A 90 -4.69 -7.81 17.40
C GLU A 90 -4.41 -6.74 16.34
N LEU A 91 -5.21 -6.69 15.27
CA LEU A 91 -5.08 -5.63 14.26
C LEU A 91 -5.37 -4.24 14.84
N LEU A 92 -6.34 -4.14 15.75
CA LEU A 92 -6.65 -2.88 16.44
C LEU A 92 -5.51 -2.46 17.36
N ASP A 93 -4.81 -3.39 18.01
CA ASP A 93 -3.64 -3.11 18.84
C ASP A 93 -2.45 -2.63 17.99
N GLU A 94 -2.22 -3.23 16.81
CA GLU A 94 -1.22 -2.73 15.85
C GLU A 94 -1.59 -1.32 15.35
N MET A 95 -2.84 -1.06 15.02
CA MET A 95 -3.31 0.29 14.66
C MET A 95 -3.13 1.30 15.80
N ALA A 96 -3.39 0.90 17.05
CA ALA A 96 -3.16 1.75 18.23
C ALA A 96 -1.66 2.06 18.38
N THR A 97 -0.79 1.09 18.13
CA THR A 97 0.67 1.26 18.12
C THR A 97 1.09 2.25 17.03
N ALA A 98 0.59 2.11 15.80
CA ALA A 98 0.87 3.05 14.72
C ALA A 98 0.46 4.48 15.08
N ARG A 99 -0.75 4.66 15.63
CA ARG A 99 -1.25 5.97 16.06
C ARG A 99 -0.38 6.60 17.17
N ARG A 100 0.05 5.78 18.13
CA ARG A 100 0.92 6.23 19.22
C ARG A 100 2.29 6.69 18.69
N ILE A 101 2.90 5.92 17.80
CA ILE A 101 4.18 6.28 17.16
C ILE A 101 4.01 7.58 16.36
N ALA A 102 2.97 7.68 15.53
CA ALA A 102 2.70 8.88 14.76
C ALA A 102 2.56 10.12 15.67
N ALA A 103 1.77 10.02 16.76
CA ALA A 103 1.58 11.12 17.71
C ALA A 103 2.87 11.55 18.41
N GLN A 104 3.82 10.64 18.62
CA GLN A 104 5.10 10.93 19.27
C GLN A 104 6.14 11.54 18.33
N HIS A 105 6.09 11.20 17.06
CA HIS A 105 7.16 11.49 16.10
C HIS A 105 6.75 12.48 15.00
N MET A 106 5.45 12.70 14.80
CA MET A 106 5.02 13.81 13.95
C MET A 106 5.42 15.12 14.62
N ALA A 107 6.28 15.89 13.96
CA ALA A 107 6.49 17.27 14.37
C ALA A 107 5.12 17.96 14.48
N SER A 108 4.90 18.72 15.56
CA SER A 108 3.69 19.56 15.64
C SER A 108 3.50 20.25 14.30
N PRO A 109 2.35 20.15 13.66
CA PRO A 109 2.17 20.80 12.37
C PRO A 109 2.43 22.29 12.63
N GLU A 110 3.50 22.83 12.05
CA GLU A 110 3.50 24.26 11.76
C GLU A 110 2.14 24.51 11.10
N PRO A 111 1.38 25.53 11.52
CA PRO A 111 0.09 25.80 10.91
C PRO A 111 0.34 25.98 9.42
N VAL A 112 0.17 24.90 8.67
CA VAL A 112 0.16 24.97 7.23
C VAL A 112 -0.98 25.93 6.95
N ASN A 113 -0.61 27.13 6.56
CA ASN A 113 -1.57 28.06 6.02
C ASN A 113 -2.19 27.28 4.84
N ALA A 114 -3.30 26.60 5.14
CA ALA A 114 -4.05 25.83 4.18
C ALA A 114 -4.62 26.85 3.18
N ALA A 115 -3.77 27.29 2.29
CA ALA A 115 -4.26 27.67 0.98
C ALA A 115 -4.97 26.39 0.50
N VAL A 116 -6.27 26.37 0.75
CA VAL A 116 -7.19 25.39 0.20
C VAL A 116 -6.85 25.38 -1.29
N MET A 117 -6.08 24.37 -1.71
CA MET A 117 -5.97 24.14 -3.14
C MET A 117 -7.41 23.96 -3.60
N PRO A 118 -7.89 24.78 -4.54
CA PRO A 118 -9.23 24.61 -5.04
C PRO A 118 -9.33 23.16 -5.45
N LEU A 119 -10.28 22.44 -4.87
CA LEU A 119 -10.66 21.12 -5.32
C LEU A 119 -10.81 21.25 -6.83
N THR A 120 -9.94 20.59 -7.58
CA THR A 120 -10.15 20.45 -9.02
C THR A 120 -11.62 20.09 -9.18
N PRO A 121 -12.37 20.76 -10.04
CA PRO A 121 -13.80 20.51 -10.20
C PRO A 121 -13.98 19.01 -10.33
N ALA A 122 -14.94 18.46 -9.59
CA ALA A 122 -15.21 17.03 -9.59
C ALA A 122 -15.24 16.56 -11.05
N VAL A 123 -14.32 15.70 -11.41
CA VAL A 123 -14.28 15.12 -12.76
C VAL A 123 -15.65 14.47 -12.96
N ASP A 124 -16.37 14.88 -13.99
CA ASP A 124 -17.66 14.28 -14.29
C ASP A 124 -17.51 12.76 -14.31
N PRO A 125 -18.22 12.00 -13.44
CA PRO A 125 -18.06 10.56 -13.35
C PRO A 125 -18.41 9.82 -14.64
N LEU A 126 -19.19 10.42 -15.53
CA LEU A 126 -19.60 9.81 -16.80
C LEU A 126 -18.41 9.55 -17.75
N PRO A 127 -17.48 10.51 -17.97
CA PRO A 127 -16.30 10.25 -18.78
C PRO A 127 -15.40 9.18 -18.17
N LEU A 128 -15.21 9.18 -16.85
CA LEU A 128 -14.38 8.19 -16.18
C LEU A 128 -14.97 6.78 -16.30
N ALA A 129 -16.29 6.63 -16.09
CA ALA A 129 -16.98 5.36 -16.24
C ALA A 129 -16.95 4.85 -17.70
N ALA A 130 -16.93 5.74 -18.69
CA ALA A 130 -16.80 5.38 -20.09
C ALA A 130 -15.38 4.88 -20.40
N VAL A 131 -14.34 5.54 -19.88
CA VAL A 131 -12.93 5.13 -20.01
C VAL A 131 -12.70 3.77 -19.33
N GLN A 132 -13.24 3.58 -18.13
CA GLN A 132 -13.13 2.32 -17.41
C GLN A 132 -13.79 1.16 -18.16
N ARG A 133 -14.98 1.38 -18.74
CA ARG A 133 -15.65 0.38 -19.56
C ARG A 133 -14.86 0.05 -20.82
N HIS A 134 -14.38 1.06 -21.53
CA HIS A 134 -13.57 0.87 -22.72
C HIS A 134 -12.30 0.06 -22.43
N PHE A 135 -11.62 0.35 -21.32
CA PHE A 135 -10.45 -0.42 -20.88
C PHE A 135 -10.81 -1.87 -20.52
N ALA A 136 -11.91 -2.08 -19.80
CA ALA A 136 -12.38 -3.43 -19.48
C ALA A 136 -12.74 -4.23 -20.74
N ASP A 137 -13.40 -3.60 -21.70
CA ASP A 137 -13.77 -4.23 -22.98
C ASP A 137 -12.53 -4.61 -23.79
N GLN A 138 -11.48 -3.78 -23.80
CA GLN A 138 -10.20 -4.10 -24.46
C GLN A 138 -9.51 -5.30 -23.79
N VAL A 139 -9.42 -5.30 -22.46
CA VAL A 139 -8.79 -6.42 -21.71
C VAL A 139 -9.55 -7.72 -21.96
N LEU A 140 -10.88 -7.68 -22.02
CA LEU A 140 -11.70 -8.86 -22.30
C LEU A 140 -11.55 -9.33 -23.76
N ALA A 141 -11.43 -8.40 -24.71
CA ALA A 141 -11.23 -8.74 -26.13
C ALA A 141 -9.86 -9.41 -26.35
N ASP A 142 -8.81 -8.94 -25.66
CA ASP A 142 -7.47 -9.53 -25.74
C ASP A 142 -7.37 -10.89 -25.01
N ALA A 143 -8.24 -11.14 -24.02
CA ALA A 143 -8.25 -12.38 -23.25
C ALA A 143 -9.06 -13.53 -23.91
N LEU A 144 -9.86 -13.24 -24.94
CA LEU A 144 -10.69 -14.25 -25.61
C LEU A 144 -9.98 -14.73 -26.89
N PRO A 145 -9.84 -16.06 -27.10
CA PRO A 145 -9.30 -16.58 -28.35
C PRO A 145 -10.23 -16.22 -29.54
N PRO A 146 -9.67 -15.93 -30.72
CA PRO A 146 -10.47 -15.58 -31.90
C PRO A 146 -11.37 -16.76 -32.28
N GLY A 147 -12.70 -16.58 -32.16
CA GLY A 147 -13.68 -17.58 -32.59
C GLY A 147 -14.89 -17.80 -31.68
N THR A 148 -15.00 -17.15 -30.55
CA THR A 148 -16.19 -17.22 -29.68
C THR A 148 -17.08 -16.00 -29.89
N SER A 149 -17.75 -15.92 -31.06
CA SER A 149 -18.86 -14.99 -31.25
C SER A 149 -20.18 -15.66 -30.92
N ASP A 150 -21.05 -14.91 -30.22
CA ASP A 150 -22.48 -15.13 -30.06
C ASP A 150 -22.95 -16.08 -28.94
N GLY A 151 -23.11 -15.49 -27.78
CA GLY A 151 -24.05 -15.92 -26.74
C GLY A 151 -24.04 -14.92 -25.58
N PRO A 152 -25.21 -14.65 -24.94
CA PRO A 152 -25.24 -13.77 -23.79
C PRO A 152 -24.35 -14.38 -22.71
N VAL A 153 -23.34 -13.65 -22.26
CA VAL A 153 -22.46 -14.06 -21.17
C VAL A 153 -23.26 -14.07 -19.86
N THR A 154 -23.95 -15.17 -19.63
CA THR A 154 -24.56 -15.52 -18.32
C THR A 154 -23.62 -16.47 -17.57
N GLY A 155 -22.34 -16.15 -17.52
CA GLY A 155 -21.34 -16.90 -16.79
C GLY A 155 -20.69 -16.03 -15.71
N ARG A 156 -20.66 -16.53 -14.47
CA ARG A 156 -19.84 -15.98 -13.41
C ARG A 156 -18.40 -15.91 -13.93
N LEU A 157 -17.78 -14.73 -13.84
CA LEU A 157 -16.35 -14.58 -14.08
C LEU A 157 -15.60 -15.67 -13.28
N PRO A 158 -14.68 -16.41 -13.89
CA PRO A 158 -13.85 -17.33 -13.14
C PRO A 158 -13.04 -16.51 -12.15
N ILE A 159 -13.31 -16.74 -10.86
CA ILE A 159 -12.44 -16.26 -9.80
C ILE A 159 -11.14 -17.01 -9.98
N TYR A 160 -10.07 -16.32 -10.33
CA TYR A 160 -8.73 -16.88 -10.38
C TYR A 160 -8.34 -17.26 -8.94
N HIS A 161 -8.60 -18.49 -8.57
CA HIS A 161 -7.93 -19.13 -7.45
C HIS A 161 -6.50 -19.45 -7.93
N HIS A 162 -5.57 -18.55 -7.71
CA HIS A 162 -4.17 -18.96 -7.65
C HIS A 162 -4.01 -19.77 -6.38
N ALA A 163 -4.10 -21.09 -6.56
CA ALA A 163 -3.62 -22.02 -5.57
C ALA A 163 -2.08 -21.89 -5.55
N TYR A 164 -1.57 -21.19 -4.56
CA TYR A 164 -0.20 -21.41 -4.13
C TYR A 164 -0.16 -22.81 -3.51
N ARG A 165 0.35 -23.76 -4.24
CA ARG A 165 0.79 -25.04 -3.69
C ARG A 165 2.31 -25.01 -3.59
N ALA A 166 2.76 -25.15 -2.31
CA ALA A 166 4.05 -25.61 -1.79
C ALA A 166 5.30 -25.33 -2.62
#